data_41ffa26875933624edcc6603cf29242c
#
_entry.id   41ffa26875933624edcc6603cf29242c
#
_cell.length_a   1.000
_cell.length_b   1.000
_cell.length_c   1.000
_cell.angle_alpha   90.00
_cell.angle_beta   90.00
_cell.angle_gamma   90.00
#
_symmetry.space_group_name_H-M   'P 1'
#
loop_
_entity.id
_entity.type
_entity.pdbx_description
1 polymer ?
#
loop_
_entity_poly.entity_id
_entity_poly.type
_entity_poly.pdbx_seq_one_letter_code
_entity_poly.pdbx_strand_id
1 'polypeptide(L)'
;CDEETDKWVSGKYGGVRSEGDGNGLRTRGGETVVAPAWFTAGWPTTPMDGELWAGRGRFAHAQSTTRQQQPDDAAWRQMRFMVFDLPAHGGVFDERLAALKTLVASIQQDWVQAVPQQRVATDAALQALLQRTVRSGGEGLMLHKGSSLYRSGRSDDLIKLKTHDDAEALVVGHLPGKGKHAGRLGALLVELPTGQRFKLG
;
A
#
# COMPACT_ATOMS: atom_id res chain seq x y z
N CYS A 1 21.84 -12.22 9.26
CA CYS A 1 21.07 -12.87 8.19
C CYS A 1 19.85 -12.06 7.89
N ASP A 2 19.95 -11.22 6.98
CA ASP A 2 19.13 -10.83 5.84
C ASP A 2 17.71 -10.29 6.11
N GLU A 3 17.57 -9.35 7.04
CA GLU A 3 16.34 -8.53 7.10
C GLU A 3 16.15 -7.67 5.84
N GLU A 4 17.22 -7.43 5.07
CA GLU A 4 17.17 -6.58 3.87
C GLU A 4 16.55 -7.27 2.65
N THR A 5 16.61 -8.59 2.57
CA THR A 5 16.07 -9.36 1.43
C THR A 5 14.62 -9.79 1.60
N ASP A 6 14.04 -9.64 2.79
CA ASP A 6 12.66 -10.07 3.12
C ASP A 6 11.58 -9.04 2.74
N LYS A 7 11.95 -7.93 2.10
CA LYS A 7 10.99 -6.85 1.81
C LYS A 7 10.56 -6.87 0.34
N TRP A 8 9.25 -6.81 0.15
CA TRP A 8 8.63 -6.54 -1.13
C TRP A 8 8.47 -5.02 -1.31
N VAL A 9 8.69 -4.57 -2.53
CA VAL A 9 8.59 -3.16 -2.90
C VAL A 9 7.53 -2.99 -3.97
N SER A 10 6.63 -2.05 -3.76
CA SER A 10 5.61 -1.65 -4.73
C SER A 10 5.54 -0.14 -4.86
N GLY A 11 4.93 0.34 -5.95
CA GLY A 11 4.55 1.74 -6.06
C GLY A 11 3.44 2.07 -5.06
N LYS A 12 3.43 3.31 -4.58
CA LYS A 12 2.32 3.84 -3.79
C LYS A 12 1.26 4.41 -4.72
N TYR A 13 0.03 3.94 -4.55
CA TYR A 13 -1.12 4.40 -5.33
C TYR A 13 -1.90 5.46 -4.54
N GLY A 14 -2.02 6.66 -5.11
CA GLY A 14 -2.77 7.76 -4.51
C GLY A 14 -4.25 7.68 -4.84
N GLY A 15 -5.00 6.99 -4.04
CA GLY A 15 -6.43 6.80 -4.19
C GLY A 15 -7.14 6.67 -2.86
N VAL A 16 -8.26 5.98 -2.85
CA VAL A 16 -9.07 5.73 -1.66
C VAL A 16 -8.89 4.29 -1.23
N ARG A 17 -8.22 4.08 -0.10
CA ARG A 17 -8.03 2.74 0.45
C ARG A 17 -9.36 2.12 0.84
N SER A 18 -9.63 0.95 0.31
CA SER A 18 -10.91 0.27 0.45
C SER A 18 -10.74 -1.23 0.57
N GLU A 19 -11.72 -1.86 1.19
CA GLU A 19 -11.84 -3.31 1.29
C GLU A 19 -13.12 -3.76 0.58
N GLY A 20 -12.99 -4.80 -0.26
CA GLY A 20 -14.11 -5.44 -0.94
C GLY A 20 -14.21 -6.90 -0.55
N ASP A 21 -15.42 -7.38 -0.25
CA ASP A 21 -15.69 -8.75 0.20
C ASP A 21 -16.73 -9.49 -0.67
N GLY A 22 -17.00 -8.98 -1.86
CA GLY A 22 -18.03 -9.51 -2.76
C GLY A 22 -19.44 -9.04 -2.44
N ASN A 23 -19.70 -8.55 -1.21
CA ASN A 23 -20.99 -7.99 -0.79
C ASN A 23 -20.99 -6.46 -0.81
N GLY A 24 -19.83 -5.83 -0.91
CA GLY A 24 -19.71 -4.39 -0.97
C GLY A 24 -18.28 -3.91 -0.85
N LEU A 25 -18.13 -2.60 -1.04
CA LEU A 25 -16.89 -1.86 -0.85
C LEU A 25 -17.05 -0.92 0.35
N ARG A 26 -16.02 -0.86 1.18
CA ARG A 26 -15.93 0.05 2.32
C ARG A 26 -14.58 0.74 2.35
N THR A 27 -14.56 2.01 2.71
CA THR A 27 -13.32 2.72 2.96
C THR A 27 -12.66 2.19 4.24
N ARG A 28 -11.39 2.55 4.43
CA ARG A 28 -10.66 2.23 5.67
C ARG A 28 -11.36 2.75 6.93
N GLY A 29 -12.08 3.87 6.84
CA GLY A 29 -12.89 4.43 7.93
C GLY A 29 -14.21 3.72 8.17
N GLY A 30 -14.55 2.70 7.37
CA GLY A 30 -15.79 1.93 7.48
C GLY A 30 -16.97 2.51 6.71
N GLU A 31 -16.76 3.56 5.93
CA GLU A 31 -17.81 4.16 5.09
C GLU A 31 -18.10 3.29 3.87
N THR A 32 -19.38 3.10 3.56
CA THR A 32 -19.77 2.36 2.37
C THR A 32 -19.44 3.14 1.11
N VAL A 33 -18.82 2.46 0.13
CA VAL A 33 -18.60 2.97 -1.21
C VAL A 33 -19.62 2.34 -2.14
N VAL A 34 -20.45 3.15 -2.78
CA VAL A 34 -21.45 2.68 -3.74
C VAL A 34 -20.82 2.67 -5.13
N ALA A 35 -20.45 1.48 -5.59
CA ALA A 35 -19.92 1.26 -6.93
C ALA A 35 -21.02 0.78 -7.88
N PRO A 36 -20.90 1.00 -9.20
CA PRO A 36 -21.77 0.35 -10.16
C PRO A 36 -21.69 -1.18 -10.04
N ALA A 37 -22.81 -1.87 -10.25
CA ALA A 37 -22.85 -3.32 -10.13
C ALA A 37 -21.81 -4.04 -11.01
N TRP A 38 -21.54 -3.51 -12.20
CA TRP A 38 -20.56 -4.09 -13.12
C TRP A 38 -19.12 -4.03 -12.57
N PHE A 39 -18.81 -3.03 -11.71
CA PHE A 39 -17.45 -2.86 -11.19
C PHE A 39 -17.07 -4.00 -10.24
N THR A 40 -18.00 -4.43 -9.40
CA THR A 40 -17.80 -5.51 -8.41
C THR A 40 -18.32 -6.86 -8.85
N ALA A 41 -18.82 -6.97 -10.07
CA ALA A 41 -19.36 -8.24 -10.59
C ALA A 41 -18.27 -9.31 -10.65
N GLY A 42 -18.59 -10.49 -10.13
CA GLY A 42 -17.66 -11.61 -10.09
C GLY A 42 -16.58 -11.55 -9.00
N TRP A 43 -16.65 -10.58 -8.11
CA TRP A 43 -15.70 -10.51 -7.01
C TRP A 43 -15.94 -11.64 -6.01
N PRO A 44 -14.86 -12.22 -5.45
CA PRO A 44 -14.98 -13.28 -4.46
C PRO A 44 -15.48 -12.73 -3.12
N THR A 45 -15.96 -13.63 -2.26
CA THR A 45 -16.32 -13.29 -0.87
C THR A 45 -15.09 -13.10 0.02
N THR A 46 -13.92 -13.57 -0.42
CA THR A 46 -12.65 -13.33 0.28
C THR A 46 -12.36 -11.83 0.31
N PRO A 47 -12.17 -11.23 1.49
CA PRO A 47 -11.85 -9.81 1.58
C PRO A 47 -10.55 -9.46 0.84
N MET A 48 -10.60 -8.40 0.06
CA MET A 48 -9.47 -7.84 -0.65
C MET A 48 -9.22 -6.41 -0.17
N ASP A 49 -8.00 -6.13 0.26
CA ASP A 49 -7.55 -4.80 0.63
C ASP A 49 -6.82 -4.16 -0.55
N GLY A 50 -7.19 -2.96 -0.90
CA GLY A 50 -6.64 -2.30 -2.07
C GLY A 50 -6.89 -0.81 -2.10
N GLU A 51 -6.51 -0.21 -3.22
CA GLU A 51 -6.67 1.21 -3.48
C GLU A 51 -7.63 1.41 -4.66
N LEU A 52 -8.72 2.14 -4.46
CA LEU A 52 -9.53 2.65 -5.55
C LEU A 52 -8.81 3.85 -6.15
N TRP A 53 -8.31 3.67 -7.35
CA TRP A 53 -7.33 4.55 -7.99
C TRP A 53 -7.78 4.97 -9.38
N ALA A 54 -7.58 6.25 -9.70
CA ALA A 54 -7.98 6.83 -10.98
C ALA A 54 -6.79 7.15 -11.90
N GLY A 55 -5.57 6.86 -11.45
CA GLY A 55 -4.35 7.22 -12.17
C GLY A 55 -3.45 8.17 -11.36
N ARG A 56 -2.23 8.33 -11.84
CA ARG A 56 -1.24 9.22 -11.20
C ARG A 56 -1.73 10.67 -11.22
N GLY A 57 -1.63 11.35 -10.07
CA GLY A 57 -2.07 12.74 -9.92
C GLY A 57 -3.59 12.94 -9.93
N ARG A 58 -4.39 11.87 -9.86
CA ARG A 58 -5.85 11.94 -9.96
C ARG A 58 -6.58 11.54 -8.67
N PHE A 59 -5.96 11.80 -7.53
CA PHE A 59 -6.57 11.52 -6.23
C PHE A 59 -7.93 12.21 -6.06
N ALA A 60 -8.07 13.47 -6.49
CA ALA A 60 -9.32 14.20 -6.38
C ALA A 60 -10.47 13.52 -7.16
N HIS A 61 -10.17 12.97 -8.34
CA HIS A 61 -11.16 12.20 -9.10
C HIS A 61 -11.59 10.93 -8.34
N ALA A 62 -10.62 10.17 -7.81
CA ALA A 62 -10.92 8.98 -7.03
C ALA A 62 -11.77 9.31 -5.80
N GLN A 63 -11.42 10.36 -5.09
CA GLN A 63 -12.14 10.80 -3.90
C GLN A 63 -13.58 11.25 -4.22
N SER A 64 -13.77 12.07 -5.24
CA SER A 64 -15.11 12.52 -5.62
C SER A 64 -15.98 11.39 -6.14
N THR A 65 -15.40 10.47 -6.93
CA THR A 65 -16.13 9.32 -7.49
C THR A 65 -16.63 8.39 -6.39
N THR A 66 -15.79 8.07 -5.42
CA THR A 66 -16.12 7.12 -4.33
C THR A 66 -17.09 7.68 -3.30
N ARG A 67 -17.20 8.99 -3.19
CA ARG A 67 -18.11 9.67 -2.24
C ARG A 67 -19.55 9.81 -2.73
N GLN A 68 -19.80 9.62 -4.02
CA GLN A 68 -21.13 9.77 -4.58
C GLN A 68 -22.05 8.61 -4.18
N GLN A 69 -23.24 8.94 -3.67
CA GLN A 69 -24.25 7.95 -3.30
C GLN A 69 -24.91 7.30 -4.54
N GLN A 70 -24.95 8.03 -5.64
CA GLN A 70 -25.36 7.50 -6.94
C GLN A 70 -24.12 7.42 -7.83
N PRO A 71 -23.66 6.22 -8.18
CA PRO A 71 -22.43 6.08 -8.94
C PRO A 71 -22.58 6.60 -10.36
N ASP A 72 -21.59 7.38 -10.79
CA ASP A 72 -21.45 7.84 -12.18
C ASP A 72 -20.66 6.80 -12.97
N ASP A 73 -21.28 6.16 -13.92
CA ASP A 73 -20.65 5.13 -14.74
C ASP A 73 -19.38 5.63 -15.45
N ALA A 74 -19.44 6.82 -16.05
CA ALA A 74 -18.29 7.38 -16.76
C ALA A 74 -17.10 7.63 -15.84
N ALA A 75 -17.35 8.12 -14.63
CA ALA A 75 -16.31 8.32 -13.61
C ALA A 75 -15.71 6.98 -13.15
N TRP A 76 -16.54 5.97 -12.91
CA TRP A 76 -16.09 4.65 -12.49
C TRP A 76 -15.35 3.88 -13.59
N ARG A 77 -15.58 4.15 -14.84
CA ARG A 77 -14.80 3.56 -15.94
C ARG A 77 -13.34 4.01 -15.95
N GLN A 78 -13.02 5.11 -15.28
CA GLN A 78 -11.65 5.59 -15.09
C GLN A 78 -11.02 5.05 -13.81
N MET A 79 -11.76 4.30 -13.00
CA MET A 79 -11.28 3.73 -11.74
C MET A 79 -10.71 2.33 -11.93
N ARG A 80 -9.74 1.99 -11.09
CA ARG A 80 -9.21 0.64 -10.92
C ARG A 80 -9.14 0.31 -9.44
N PHE A 81 -9.32 -0.95 -9.12
CA PHE A 81 -9.08 -1.47 -7.78
C PHE A 81 -7.73 -2.17 -7.78
N MET A 82 -6.74 -1.54 -7.16
CA MET A 82 -5.37 -2.03 -7.04
C MET A 82 -5.24 -2.82 -5.74
N VAL A 83 -5.28 -4.14 -5.84
CA VAL A 83 -5.31 -5.05 -4.69
C VAL A 83 -3.89 -5.30 -4.21
N PHE A 84 -3.63 -5.09 -2.93
CA PHE A 84 -2.30 -5.27 -2.35
C PHE A 84 -2.25 -6.24 -1.17
N ASP A 85 -3.37 -6.65 -0.59
CA ASP A 85 -3.38 -7.63 0.50
C ASP A 85 -4.71 -8.39 0.61
N LEU A 86 -4.67 -9.51 1.35
CA LEU A 86 -5.81 -10.33 1.69
C LEU A 86 -5.96 -10.37 3.22
N PRO A 87 -6.81 -9.51 3.81
CA PRO A 87 -6.88 -9.35 5.28
C PRO A 87 -7.29 -10.60 6.04
N ALA A 88 -8.09 -11.47 5.44
CA ALA A 88 -8.58 -12.69 6.10
C ALA A 88 -7.66 -13.90 5.92
N HIS A 89 -6.58 -13.77 5.15
CA HIS A 89 -5.62 -14.85 4.95
C HIS A 89 -4.68 -14.96 6.16
N GLY A 90 -4.60 -16.13 6.77
CA GLY A 90 -3.82 -16.35 8.00
C GLY A 90 -2.32 -16.51 7.81
N GLY A 91 -1.82 -16.54 6.57
CA GLY A 91 -0.41 -16.73 6.27
C GLY A 91 0.41 -15.44 6.27
N VAL A 92 1.72 -15.59 6.11
CA VAL A 92 2.65 -14.47 5.94
C VAL A 92 2.46 -13.78 4.59
N PHE A 93 3.00 -12.58 4.43
CA PHE A 93 2.79 -11.79 3.21
C PHE A 93 3.24 -12.51 1.95
N ASP A 94 4.34 -13.25 1.97
CA ASP A 94 4.77 -14.07 0.83
C ASP A 94 3.67 -15.01 0.33
N GLU A 95 2.97 -15.67 1.26
CA GLU A 95 1.87 -16.57 0.95
C GLU A 95 0.61 -15.80 0.52
N ARG A 96 0.31 -14.69 1.20
CA ARG A 96 -0.83 -13.83 0.84
C ARG A 96 -0.67 -13.26 -0.55
N LEU A 97 0.55 -12.84 -0.93
CA LEU A 97 0.84 -12.31 -2.26
C LEU A 97 0.58 -13.34 -3.36
N ALA A 98 1.03 -14.57 -3.17
CA ALA A 98 0.76 -15.65 -4.12
C ALA A 98 -0.74 -15.93 -4.27
N ALA A 99 -1.46 -16.02 -3.14
CA ALA A 99 -2.90 -16.21 -3.12
C ALA A 99 -3.65 -15.03 -3.76
N LEU A 100 -3.22 -13.81 -3.50
CA LEU A 100 -3.77 -12.59 -4.06
C LEU A 100 -3.67 -12.56 -5.59
N LYS A 101 -2.52 -12.89 -6.14
CA LYS A 101 -2.32 -12.93 -7.60
C LYS A 101 -3.26 -13.93 -8.26
N THR A 102 -3.41 -15.12 -7.70
CA THR A 102 -4.35 -16.14 -8.18
C THR A 102 -5.80 -15.65 -8.09
N LEU A 103 -6.18 -15.06 -6.97
CA LEU A 103 -7.53 -14.58 -6.73
C LEU A 103 -7.91 -13.46 -7.71
N VAL A 104 -7.05 -12.48 -7.88
CA VAL A 104 -7.28 -11.36 -8.81
C VAL A 104 -7.37 -11.86 -10.26
N ALA A 105 -6.49 -12.77 -10.65
CA ALA A 105 -6.54 -13.36 -11.99
C ALA A 105 -7.87 -14.09 -12.26
N SER A 106 -8.46 -14.70 -11.23
CA SER A 106 -9.75 -15.40 -11.36
C SER A 106 -10.93 -14.47 -11.63
N ILE A 107 -10.83 -13.18 -11.27
CA ILE A 107 -11.90 -12.20 -11.48
C ILE A 107 -12.02 -11.83 -12.97
N GLN A 108 -10.93 -11.86 -13.74
CA GLN A 108 -10.90 -11.60 -15.19
C GLN A 108 -11.49 -10.24 -15.60
N GLN A 109 -11.22 -9.20 -14.80
CA GLN A 109 -11.64 -7.83 -15.12
C GLN A 109 -10.41 -6.92 -15.15
N ASP A 110 -10.32 -6.07 -16.19
CA ASP A 110 -9.16 -5.19 -16.39
C ASP A 110 -9.00 -4.13 -15.30
N TRP A 111 -10.09 -3.74 -14.65
CA TRP A 111 -10.08 -2.74 -13.59
C TRP A 111 -9.79 -3.29 -12.19
N VAL A 112 -9.61 -4.59 -12.04
CA VAL A 112 -9.14 -5.23 -10.81
C VAL A 112 -7.77 -5.80 -11.07
N GLN A 113 -6.75 -5.25 -10.43
CA GLN A 113 -5.36 -5.62 -10.68
C GLN A 113 -4.63 -5.87 -9.36
N ALA A 114 -3.74 -6.84 -9.36
CA ALA A 114 -2.79 -7.00 -8.26
C ALA A 114 -1.72 -5.92 -8.38
N VAL A 115 -1.41 -5.25 -7.27
CA VAL A 115 -0.31 -4.29 -7.23
C VAL A 115 0.99 -5.03 -7.55
N PRO A 116 1.77 -4.61 -8.56
CA PRO A 116 3.05 -5.23 -8.86
C PRO A 116 4.01 -5.11 -7.67
N GLN A 117 4.58 -6.22 -7.27
CA GLN A 117 5.56 -6.31 -6.19
C GLN A 117 6.88 -6.84 -6.73
N GLN A 118 7.98 -6.28 -6.25
CA GLN A 118 9.32 -6.75 -6.58
C GLN A 118 10.21 -6.75 -5.34
N ARG A 119 11.23 -7.61 -5.36
CA ARG A 119 12.28 -7.58 -4.35
C ARG A 119 13.42 -6.70 -4.82
N VAL A 120 14.03 -5.97 -3.89
CA VAL A 120 15.17 -5.10 -4.14
C VAL A 120 16.30 -5.51 -3.18
N ALA A 121 17.45 -5.85 -3.74
CA ALA A 121 18.54 -6.48 -3.00
C ALA A 121 19.38 -5.51 -2.16
N THR A 122 19.41 -4.22 -2.49
CA THR A 122 20.28 -3.23 -1.84
C THR A 122 19.55 -1.90 -1.61
N ASP A 123 20.02 -1.13 -0.63
CA ASP A 123 19.51 0.23 -0.39
C ASP A 123 19.76 1.14 -1.59
N ALA A 124 20.89 1.00 -2.26
CA ALA A 124 21.17 1.78 -3.47
C ALA A 124 20.15 1.52 -4.58
N ALA A 125 19.80 0.26 -4.81
CA ALA A 125 18.78 -0.12 -5.78
C ALA A 125 17.39 0.41 -5.38
N LEU A 126 17.07 0.39 -4.08
CA LEU A 126 15.82 0.93 -3.54
C LEU A 126 15.73 2.45 -3.77
N GLN A 127 16.78 3.19 -3.46
CA GLN A 127 16.84 4.63 -3.68
C GLN A 127 16.72 4.98 -5.18
N ALA A 128 17.38 4.23 -6.05
CA ALA A 128 17.26 4.40 -7.50
C ALA A 128 15.84 4.16 -7.99
N LEU A 129 15.17 3.12 -7.47
CA LEU A 129 13.77 2.84 -7.79
C LEU A 129 12.84 3.97 -7.31
N LEU A 130 13.06 4.47 -6.09
CA LEU A 130 12.28 5.59 -5.54
C LEU A 130 12.40 6.83 -6.44
N GLN A 131 13.62 7.19 -6.83
CA GLN A 131 13.86 8.35 -7.71
C GLN A 131 13.18 8.18 -9.07
N ARG A 132 13.30 7.00 -9.69
CA ARG A 132 12.63 6.72 -10.97
C ARG A 132 11.10 6.81 -10.84
N THR A 133 10.55 6.27 -9.78
CA THR A 133 9.11 6.31 -9.51
C THR A 133 8.60 7.74 -9.40
N VAL A 134 9.28 8.57 -8.63
CA VAL A 134 8.89 9.98 -8.43
C VAL A 134 9.08 10.79 -9.72
N ARG A 135 10.16 10.58 -10.46
CA ARG A 135 10.37 11.25 -11.77
C ARG A 135 9.28 10.94 -12.77
N SER A 136 8.73 9.72 -12.72
CA SER A 136 7.62 9.31 -13.60
C SER A 136 6.24 9.72 -13.10
N GLY A 137 6.16 10.54 -12.04
CA GLY A 137 4.92 11.08 -11.50
C GLY A 137 4.29 10.22 -10.39
N GLY A 138 4.97 9.17 -9.92
CA GLY A 138 4.53 8.39 -8.78
C GLY A 138 4.75 9.10 -7.45
N GLU A 139 3.97 8.75 -6.42
CA GLU A 139 4.06 9.38 -5.11
C GLU A 139 5.20 8.86 -4.24
N GLY A 140 5.66 7.65 -4.50
CA GLY A 140 6.67 6.97 -3.70
C GLY A 140 6.51 5.46 -3.74
N LEU A 141 7.11 4.80 -2.78
CA LEU A 141 7.14 3.35 -2.67
C LEU A 141 6.53 2.88 -1.36
N MET A 142 6.07 1.63 -1.38
CA MET A 142 5.67 0.88 -0.20
C MET A 142 6.63 -0.28 -0.01
N LEU A 143 7.12 -0.46 1.22
CA LEU A 143 7.91 -1.62 1.62
C LEU A 143 7.06 -2.54 2.47
N HIS A 144 6.98 -3.81 2.12
CA HIS A 144 6.19 -4.81 2.83
C HIS A 144 7.04 -6.01 3.21
N LYS A 145 7.09 -6.30 4.50
CA LYS A 145 7.88 -7.41 5.03
C LYS A 145 7.23 -8.75 4.66
N GLY A 146 7.97 -9.61 3.94
CA GLY A 146 7.45 -10.88 3.41
C GLY A 146 7.04 -11.89 4.47
N SER A 147 7.69 -11.87 5.64
CA SER A 147 7.38 -12.76 6.77
C SER A 147 6.28 -12.24 7.70
N SER A 148 5.68 -11.08 7.40
CA SER A 148 4.68 -10.47 8.26
C SER A 148 3.29 -11.08 8.11
N LEU A 149 2.57 -11.21 9.22
CA LEU A 149 1.14 -11.47 9.22
C LEU A 149 0.37 -10.18 8.93
N TYR A 150 -0.85 -10.31 8.42
CA TYR A 150 -1.71 -9.14 8.22
C TYR A 150 -2.06 -8.49 9.56
N ARG A 151 -1.91 -7.18 9.62
CA ARG A 151 -2.31 -6.36 10.77
C ARG A 151 -3.12 -5.17 10.28
N SER A 152 -4.25 -4.91 10.92
CA SER A 152 -4.99 -3.66 10.71
C SER A 152 -4.25 -2.50 11.36
N GLY A 153 -4.30 -1.33 10.73
CA GLY A 153 -3.64 -0.13 11.25
C GLY A 153 -2.18 0.01 10.82
N ARG A 154 -1.45 0.86 11.52
CA ARG A 154 -0.03 1.12 11.23
C ARG A 154 0.85 0.07 11.90
N SER A 155 1.82 -0.46 11.15
CA SER A 155 2.84 -1.35 11.68
C SER A 155 4.18 -1.10 10.98
N ASP A 156 5.28 -1.57 11.59
CA ASP A 156 6.62 -1.51 10.99
C ASP A 156 6.80 -2.52 9.85
N ASP A 157 5.84 -3.42 9.65
CA ASP A 157 5.83 -4.42 8.59
C ASP A 157 5.51 -3.80 7.22
N LEU A 158 4.92 -2.59 7.22
CA LEU A 158 4.58 -1.83 6.03
C LEU A 158 5.07 -0.39 6.18
N ILE A 159 6.03 0.01 5.37
CA ILE A 159 6.69 1.31 5.43
C ILE A 159 6.46 2.08 4.13
N LYS A 160 6.12 3.36 4.25
CA LYS A 160 5.99 4.29 3.12
C LYS A 160 7.29 5.02 2.90
N LEU A 161 7.78 5.04 1.67
CA LEU A 161 8.93 5.82 1.25
C LEU A 161 8.50 6.91 0.28
N LYS A 162 8.90 8.14 0.56
CA LYS A 162 8.74 9.29 -0.31
C LYS A 162 10.06 10.02 -0.46
N THR A 163 10.14 10.96 -1.40
CA THR A 163 11.30 11.82 -1.53
C THR A 163 11.35 12.86 -0.41
N HIS A 164 12.54 13.44 -0.18
CA HIS A 164 12.77 14.43 0.87
C HIS A 164 11.96 15.73 0.69
N ASP A 165 11.46 16.01 -0.51
CA ASP A 165 10.61 17.19 -0.76
C ASP A 165 9.31 17.15 0.06
N ASP A 166 8.88 15.98 0.47
CA ASP A 166 7.75 15.78 1.38
C ASP A 166 8.18 15.72 2.87
N ALA A 167 9.42 16.10 3.17
CA ALA A 167 10.03 16.04 4.50
C ALA A 167 10.03 14.64 5.14
N GLU A 168 10.02 13.59 4.33
CA GLU A 168 10.10 12.21 4.78
C GLU A 168 11.51 11.65 4.58
N ALA A 169 11.91 10.76 5.49
CA ALA A 169 13.19 10.10 5.46
C ALA A 169 12.99 8.59 5.63
N LEU A 170 13.94 7.81 5.11
CA LEU A 170 13.95 6.37 5.29
C LEU A 170 14.25 6.03 6.75
N VAL A 171 13.37 5.26 7.39
CA VAL A 171 13.65 4.70 8.71
C VAL A 171 14.65 3.57 8.55
N VAL A 172 15.87 3.76 9.04
CA VAL A 172 16.96 2.78 8.96
C VAL A 172 17.19 2.05 10.28
N GLY A 173 16.53 2.45 11.37
CA GLY A 173 16.61 1.78 12.64
C GLY A 173 15.67 2.36 13.69
N HIS A 174 15.55 1.62 14.78
CA HIS A 174 14.78 2.00 15.97
C HIS A 174 15.73 2.08 17.16
N LEU A 175 15.59 3.12 17.97
CA LEU A 175 16.37 3.31 19.18
C LEU A 175 15.48 3.07 20.40
N PRO A 176 15.94 2.29 21.40
CA PRO A 176 15.15 2.05 22.59
C PRO A 176 14.98 3.31 23.44
N GLY A 177 13.83 3.41 24.09
CA GLY A 177 13.57 4.44 25.08
C GLY A 177 14.46 4.28 26.31
N LYS A 178 14.74 5.39 27.00
CA LYS A 178 15.56 5.42 28.22
C LYS A 178 14.73 5.91 29.42
N GLY A 179 15.15 5.53 30.60
CA GLY A 179 14.52 5.95 31.85
C GLY A 179 13.06 5.49 31.94
N LYS A 180 12.13 6.40 32.19
CA LYS A 180 10.68 6.09 32.28
C LYS A 180 10.08 5.54 30.99
N HIS A 181 10.78 5.63 29.89
CA HIS A 181 10.38 5.11 28.58
C HIS A 181 11.10 3.82 28.19
N ALA A 182 11.84 3.21 29.12
CA ALA A 182 12.49 1.92 28.88
C ALA A 182 11.45 0.86 28.46
N GLY A 183 11.81 0.07 27.47
CA GLY A 183 10.90 -0.94 26.88
C GLY A 183 9.93 -0.39 25.82
N ARG A 184 10.03 0.90 25.49
CA ARG A 184 9.28 1.54 24.41
C ARG A 184 10.22 2.06 23.33
N LEU A 185 9.68 2.36 22.15
CA LEU A 185 10.44 3.06 21.13
C LEU A 185 10.82 4.45 21.65
N GLY A 186 12.13 4.75 21.69
CA GLY A 186 12.63 6.05 22.13
C GLY A 186 12.83 7.03 21.01
N ALA A 187 13.29 6.54 19.83
CA ALA A 187 13.49 7.35 18.64
C ALA A 187 13.59 6.49 17.40
N LEU A 188 13.35 7.08 16.25
CA LEU A 188 13.63 6.49 14.94
C LEU A 188 14.98 7.00 14.44
N LEU A 189 15.82 6.11 13.94
CA LEU A 189 16.99 6.49 13.16
C LEU A 189 16.56 6.59 11.70
N VAL A 190 16.68 7.77 11.11
CA VAL A 190 16.22 8.05 9.76
C VAL A 190 17.36 8.52 8.89
N GLU A 191 17.26 8.24 7.60
CA GLU A 191 18.24 8.61 6.59
C GLU A 191 17.59 9.43 5.50
N LEU A 192 18.16 10.58 5.22
CA LEU A 192 17.77 11.40 4.08
C LEU A 192 18.33 10.82 2.77
N PRO A 193 17.77 11.17 1.62
CA PRO A 193 18.31 10.76 0.32
C PRO A 193 19.77 11.19 0.09
N THR A 194 20.26 12.18 0.85
CA THR A 194 21.66 12.62 0.85
C THR A 194 22.59 11.66 1.61
N GLY A 195 22.06 10.66 2.28
CA GLY A 195 22.81 9.76 3.18
C GLY A 195 22.95 10.26 4.61
N GLN A 196 22.53 11.48 4.90
CA GLN A 196 22.57 12.03 6.26
C GLN A 196 21.57 11.32 7.16
N ARG A 197 22.02 10.87 8.34
CA ARG A 197 21.21 10.19 9.34
C ARG A 197 21.00 11.08 10.55
N PHE A 198 19.81 11.00 11.13
CA PHE A 198 19.49 11.70 12.37
C PHE A 198 18.40 10.94 13.15
N LYS A 199 18.20 11.37 14.40
CA LYS A 199 17.20 10.76 15.29
C LYS A 199 15.96 11.64 15.32
N LEU A 200 14.79 10.97 15.19
CA LEU A 200 13.49 11.56 15.44
C LEU A 200 12.92 10.95 16.72
N GLY A 201 12.74 11.79 17.75
CA GLY A 201 12.16 11.42 19.03
C GLY A 201 10.71 11.85 19.17
#